data_88ac0a4aa9f613280a15e8c8fc0792e1
#
_entry.id   88ac0a4aa9f613280a15e8c8fc0792e1
#
_cell.length_a   1.000
_cell.length_b   1.000
_cell.length_c   1.000
_cell.angle_alpha   90.00
_cell.angle_beta   90.00
_cell.angle_gamma   90.00
#
_symmetry.space_group_name_H-M   'P 1'
#
loop_
_entity.id
_entity.type
_entity.pdbx_description
1 polymer ?
#
loop_
_entity_poly.entity_id
_entity_poly.type
_entity_poly.pdbx_seq_one_letter_code
_entity_poly.pdbx_strand_id
1 'polypeptide(L)'
;MTTSAARRTRDRRVSAGVVVALTAVNLADHLLHPPWWVRALGGATLLGWARLDGLSWSQLGLGRDRLGAGSRGALGAIGVVAGVYVVGVLLPSTRPSFQDVRYHLPLGEALRTAFVVIPFGTVVLEELAFRSVLWGALARHQRQWQVLVTTSVVFGFWHVLPALHVGETNRGVAEAVGSAGPAVVVAGTVALTTVGGLVFGELRRRSGSVLASAGAHWATNALGVLFGLLAWRLNPQP
;
A
#
# COMPACT_ATOMS: atom_id res chain seq x y z
N MET A 1 24.34 20.76 -24.60
CA MET A 1 24.34 20.69 -23.11
C MET A 1 23.00 21.22 -22.59
N THR A 2 22.09 20.35 -22.19
CA THR A 2 20.86 20.77 -21.49
C THR A 2 21.27 21.36 -20.15
N THR A 3 20.90 22.61 -19.89
CA THR A 3 21.24 23.28 -18.64
C THR A 3 20.67 22.50 -17.44
N SER A 4 21.37 22.45 -16.33
CA SER A 4 20.94 21.83 -15.07
C SER A 4 19.49 22.20 -14.67
N ALA A 5 19.08 23.42 -15.00
CA ALA A 5 17.70 23.91 -14.80
C ALA A 5 16.65 23.20 -15.69
N ALA A 6 16.93 23.00 -16.96
CA ALA A 6 16.02 22.31 -17.89
C ALA A 6 15.80 20.86 -17.48
N ARG A 7 16.85 20.16 -17.02
CA ARG A 7 16.77 18.80 -16.51
C ARG A 7 15.89 18.71 -15.24
N ARG A 8 16.10 19.59 -14.26
CA ARG A 8 15.27 19.63 -13.03
C ARG A 8 13.79 19.92 -13.36
N THR A 9 13.52 20.80 -14.31
CA THR A 9 12.14 21.11 -14.75
C THR A 9 11.49 19.87 -15.37
N ARG A 10 12.22 19.12 -16.21
CA ARG A 10 11.74 17.86 -16.79
C ARG A 10 11.42 16.84 -15.68
N ASP A 11 12.35 16.61 -14.74
CA ASP A 11 12.18 15.63 -13.67
C ASP A 11 10.97 15.97 -12.78
N ARG A 12 10.72 17.25 -12.49
CA ARG A 12 9.51 17.69 -11.77
C ARG A 12 8.23 17.43 -12.55
N ARG A 13 8.23 17.68 -13.88
CA ARG A 13 7.07 17.40 -14.74
C ARG A 13 6.77 15.90 -14.80
N VAL A 14 7.79 15.06 -14.88
CA VAL A 14 7.63 13.60 -14.82
C VAL A 14 7.01 13.18 -13.49
N SER A 15 7.52 13.67 -12.36
CA SER A 15 6.97 13.36 -11.03
C SER A 15 5.51 13.81 -10.91
N ALA A 16 5.17 15.00 -11.38
CA ALA A 16 3.79 15.49 -11.41
C ALA A 16 2.90 14.62 -12.32
N GLY A 17 3.40 14.22 -13.49
CA GLY A 17 2.70 13.31 -14.41
C GLY A 17 2.41 11.94 -13.76
N VAL A 18 3.35 11.41 -12.96
CA VAL A 18 3.10 10.18 -12.18
C VAL A 18 1.94 10.37 -11.19
N VAL A 19 1.93 11.48 -10.44
CA VAL A 19 0.85 11.77 -9.48
C VAL A 19 -0.50 11.90 -10.20
N VAL A 20 -0.55 12.61 -11.32
CA VAL A 20 -1.77 12.74 -12.14
C VAL A 20 -2.25 11.37 -12.64
N ALA A 21 -1.33 10.53 -13.16
CA ALA A 21 -1.67 9.19 -13.62
C ALA A 21 -2.21 8.32 -12.47
N LEU A 22 -1.60 8.41 -11.28
CA LEU A 22 -2.09 7.72 -10.09
C LEU A 22 -3.48 8.20 -9.68
N THR A 23 -3.73 9.50 -9.69
CA THR A 23 -5.06 10.05 -9.39
C THR A 23 -6.10 9.53 -10.39
N ALA A 24 -5.77 9.51 -11.68
CA ALA A 24 -6.66 8.98 -12.72
C ALA A 24 -6.95 7.48 -12.52
N VAL A 25 -5.93 6.69 -12.18
CA VAL A 25 -6.10 5.25 -11.87
C VAL A 25 -7.00 5.06 -10.65
N ASN A 26 -6.80 5.84 -9.59
CA ASN A 26 -7.62 5.76 -8.36
C ASN A 26 -9.09 6.09 -8.64
N LEU A 27 -9.34 7.16 -9.40
CA LEU A 27 -10.69 7.55 -9.81
C LEU A 27 -11.33 6.47 -10.70
N ALA A 28 -10.61 5.99 -11.70
CA ALA A 28 -11.11 4.94 -12.59
C ALA A 28 -11.43 3.65 -11.83
N ASP A 29 -10.59 3.27 -10.89
CA ASP A 29 -10.81 2.11 -10.02
C ASP A 29 -12.07 2.26 -9.17
N HIS A 30 -12.28 3.43 -8.60
CA HIS A 30 -13.45 3.73 -7.77
C HIS A 30 -14.75 3.83 -8.59
N LEU A 31 -14.71 4.39 -9.79
CA LEU A 31 -15.89 4.62 -10.63
C LEU A 31 -16.27 3.39 -11.48
N LEU A 32 -15.27 2.64 -11.97
CA LEU A 32 -15.48 1.57 -12.95
C LEU A 32 -15.43 0.17 -12.34
N HIS A 33 -14.92 0.04 -11.10
CA HIS A 33 -14.77 -1.23 -10.38
C HIS A 33 -14.13 -2.35 -11.25
N PRO A 34 -12.98 -2.09 -11.89
CA PRO A 34 -12.40 -3.04 -12.82
C PRO A 34 -11.98 -4.35 -12.10
N PRO A 35 -11.89 -5.46 -12.82
CA PRO A 35 -11.37 -6.70 -12.26
C PRO A 35 -9.98 -6.49 -11.63
N TRP A 36 -9.68 -7.20 -10.55
CA TRP A 36 -8.46 -7.04 -9.76
C TRP A 36 -7.15 -7.11 -10.58
N TRP A 37 -7.10 -7.90 -11.64
CA TRP A 37 -5.92 -8.04 -12.50
C TRP A 37 -5.61 -6.79 -13.34
N VAL A 38 -6.59 -5.91 -13.58
CA VAL A 38 -6.40 -4.63 -14.29
C VAL A 38 -5.44 -3.73 -13.50
N ARG A 39 -5.49 -3.79 -12.18
CA ARG A 39 -4.57 -3.04 -11.31
C ARG A 39 -3.11 -3.50 -11.49
N ALA A 40 -2.87 -4.81 -11.60
CA ALA A 40 -1.53 -5.34 -11.88
C ALA A 40 -1.00 -4.84 -13.23
N LEU A 41 -1.85 -4.81 -14.27
CA LEU A 41 -1.50 -4.23 -15.57
C LEU A 41 -1.20 -2.73 -15.46
N GLY A 42 -1.96 -1.98 -14.68
CA GLY A 42 -1.69 -0.56 -14.40
C GLY A 42 -0.31 -0.35 -13.78
N GLY A 43 0.06 -1.17 -12.80
CA GLY A 43 1.41 -1.16 -12.20
C GLY A 43 2.51 -1.48 -13.21
N ALA A 44 2.30 -2.50 -14.06
CA ALA A 44 3.23 -2.86 -15.13
C ALA A 44 3.39 -1.75 -16.17
N THR A 45 2.31 -1.07 -16.54
CA THR A 45 2.31 0.07 -17.47
C THR A 45 3.10 1.25 -16.91
N LEU A 46 2.89 1.61 -15.64
CA LEU A 46 3.65 2.65 -14.95
C LEU A 46 5.15 2.31 -14.91
N LEU A 47 5.48 1.06 -14.62
CA LEU A 47 6.85 0.58 -14.62
C LEU A 47 7.50 0.66 -16.01
N GLY A 48 6.79 0.24 -17.06
CA GLY A 48 7.21 0.36 -18.45
C GLY A 48 7.48 1.81 -18.84
N TRP A 49 6.57 2.72 -18.49
CA TRP A 49 6.75 4.15 -18.73
C TRP A 49 7.99 4.71 -18.01
N ALA A 50 8.19 4.35 -16.74
CA ALA A 50 9.36 4.77 -15.97
C ALA A 50 10.68 4.26 -16.57
N ARG A 51 10.68 3.06 -17.13
CA ARG A 51 11.82 2.49 -17.87
C ARG A 51 12.11 3.26 -19.15
N LEU A 52 11.09 3.62 -19.91
CA LEU A 52 11.21 4.45 -21.12
C LEU A 52 11.71 5.86 -20.79
N ASP A 53 11.33 6.42 -19.63
CA ASP A 53 11.87 7.72 -19.14
C ASP A 53 13.31 7.59 -18.60
N GLY A 54 13.91 6.39 -18.63
CA GLY A 54 15.32 6.15 -18.32
C GLY A 54 15.61 5.86 -16.83
N LEU A 55 14.62 5.50 -16.01
CA LEU A 55 14.88 4.98 -14.67
C LEU A 55 15.48 3.58 -14.74
N SER A 56 16.61 3.35 -14.08
CA SER A 56 17.25 2.03 -13.99
C SER A 56 16.48 1.09 -13.04
N TRP A 57 16.68 -0.21 -13.18
CA TRP A 57 16.09 -1.20 -12.26
C TRP A 57 16.48 -0.95 -10.80
N SER A 58 17.71 -0.50 -10.57
CA SER A 58 18.22 -0.15 -9.25
C SER A 58 17.48 1.07 -8.66
N GLN A 59 17.28 2.12 -9.47
CA GLN A 59 16.51 3.31 -9.05
C GLN A 59 15.06 2.96 -8.73
N LEU A 60 14.47 2.03 -9.50
CA LEU A 60 13.14 1.50 -9.27
C LEU A 60 13.06 0.53 -8.07
N GLY A 61 14.19 0.15 -7.46
CA GLY A 61 14.21 -0.81 -6.35
C GLY A 61 13.98 -2.26 -6.75
N LEU A 62 14.18 -2.55 -8.02
CA LEU A 62 14.03 -3.86 -8.63
C LEU A 62 15.37 -4.45 -9.09
N GLY A 63 16.48 -3.87 -8.63
CA GLY A 63 17.84 -4.35 -8.91
C GLY A 63 18.08 -5.73 -8.28
N ARG A 64 18.67 -6.63 -9.05
CA ARG A 64 18.97 -8.02 -8.62
C ARG A 64 19.95 -8.09 -7.44
N ASP A 65 20.85 -7.11 -7.35
CA ASP A 65 21.83 -6.94 -6.27
C ASP A 65 21.18 -6.69 -4.90
N ARG A 66 19.92 -6.27 -4.86
CA ARG A 66 19.15 -5.98 -3.65
C ARG A 66 18.11 -7.04 -3.27
N LEU A 67 17.99 -8.11 -4.05
CA LEU A 67 17.00 -9.16 -3.78
C LEU A 67 17.18 -9.78 -2.38
N GLY A 68 18.41 -10.12 -1.98
CA GLY A 68 18.67 -10.71 -0.67
C GLY A 68 18.35 -9.77 0.49
N ALA A 69 18.67 -8.47 0.38
CA ALA A 69 18.32 -7.48 1.38
C ALA A 69 16.79 -7.24 1.42
N GLY A 70 16.15 -7.19 0.25
CA GLY A 70 14.71 -7.07 0.10
C GLY A 70 13.96 -8.23 0.73
N SER A 71 14.37 -9.47 0.45
CA SER A 71 13.73 -10.67 1.01
C SER A 71 13.88 -10.77 2.52
N ARG A 72 15.06 -10.47 3.07
CA ARG A 72 15.23 -10.42 4.54
C ARG A 72 14.34 -9.36 5.19
N GLY A 73 14.26 -8.17 4.57
CA GLY A 73 13.37 -7.11 5.04
C GLY A 73 11.89 -7.51 4.98
N ALA A 74 11.47 -8.16 3.89
CA ALA A 74 10.11 -8.67 3.73
C ALA A 74 9.77 -9.72 4.82
N LEU A 75 10.61 -10.74 4.98
CA LEU A 75 10.38 -11.80 5.98
C LEU A 75 10.34 -11.25 7.41
N GLY A 76 11.26 -10.32 7.75
CA GLY A 76 11.25 -9.65 9.05
C GLY A 76 9.96 -8.86 9.29
N ALA A 77 9.51 -8.08 8.30
CA ALA A 77 8.28 -7.31 8.40
C ALA A 77 7.03 -8.22 8.49
N ILE A 78 6.97 -9.30 7.70
CA ILE A 78 5.91 -10.31 7.78
C ILE A 78 5.85 -10.91 9.19
N GLY A 79 6.99 -11.28 9.76
CA GLY A 79 7.05 -11.83 11.11
C GLY A 79 6.56 -10.85 12.17
N VAL A 80 6.93 -9.58 12.08
CA VAL A 80 6.46 -8.52 12.99
C VAL A 80 4.95 -8.33 12.88
N VAL A 81 4.42 -8.18 11.66
CA VAL A 81 2.97 -8.01 11.45
C VAL A 81 2.19 -9.23 11.94
N ALA A 82 2.68 -10.44 11.64
CA ALA A 82 2.05 -11.67 12.11
C ALA A 82 2.02 -11.72 13.66
N GLY A 83 3.12 -11.38 14.32
CA GLY A 83 3.18 -11.32 15.80
C GLY A 83 2.20 -10.31 16.37
N VAL A 84 2.13 -9.10 15.81
CA VAL A 84 1.15 -8.07 16.22
C VAL A 84 -0.28 -8.57 16.05
N TYR A 85 -0.58 -9.23 14.93
CA TYR A 85 -1.94 -9.73 14.66
C TYR A 85 -2.33 -10.91 15.52
N VAL A 86 -1.37 -11.80 15.85
CA VAL A 86 -1.60 -12.87 16.85
C VAL A 86 -2.03 -12.27 18.19
N VAL A 87 -1.25 -11.31 18.70
CA VAL A 87 -1.57 -10.63 19.96
C VAL A 87 -2.93 -9.91 19.85
N GLY A 88 -3.14 -9.17 18.77
CA GLY A 88 -4.37 -8.39 18.55
C GLY A 88 -5.64 -9.26 18.50
N VAL A 89 -5.59 -10.43 17.87
CA VAL A 89 -6.75 -11.36 17.80
C VAL A 89 -6.98 -12.09 19.12
N LEU A 90 -5.91 -12.41 19.84
CA LEU A 90 -6.04 -13.11 21.12
C LEU A 90 -6.61 -12.22 22.25
N LEU A 91 -6.36 -10.91 22.19
CA LEU A 91 -6.91 -9.96 23.15
C LEU A 91 -8.39 -9.63 22.83
N PRO A 92 -9.33 -9.89 23.76
CA PRO A 92 -10.76 -9.62 23.53
C PRO A 92 -11.07 -8.16 23.18
N SER A 93 -10.32 -7.21 23.76
CA SER A 93 -10.52 -5.76 23.54
C SER A 93 -10.13 -5.28 22.14
N THR A 94 -9.22 -5.95 21.44
CA THR A 94 -8.77 -5.57 20.09
C THR A 94 -9.31 -6.47 18.98
N ARG A 95 -9.86 -7.64 19.34
CA ARG A 95 -10.43 -8.61 18.40
C ARG A 95 -11.49 -8.03 17.47
N PRO A 96 -12.43 -7.16 17.93
CA PRO A 96 -13.43 -6.54 17.06
C PRO A 96 -12.83 -5.76 15.88
N SER A 97 -11.62 -5.19 16.03
CA SER A 97 -10.93 -4.48 14.96
C SER A 97 -10.54 -5.38 13.78
N PHE A 98 -10.49 -6.70 13.98
CA PHE A 98 -10.25 -7.70 12.92
C PHE A 98 -11.54 -8.22 12.28
N GLN A 99 -12.72 -7.94 12.86
CA GLN A 99 -14.02 -8.40 12.36
C GLN A 99 -14.54 -7.47 11.26
N ASP A 100 -13.85 -7.45 10.12
CA ASP A 100 -14.32 -6.79 8.91
C ASP A 100 -15.27 -7.74 8.17
N VAL A 101 -16.48 -7.27 7.84
CA VAL A 101 -17.51 -8.09 7.18
C VAL A 101 -17.06 -8.62 5.82
N ARG A 102 -16.17 -7.91 5.12
CA ARG A 102 -15.59 -8.34 3.85
C ARG A 102 -14.74 -9.61 3.96
N TYR A 103 -14.29 -9.93 5.18
CA TYR A 103 -13.41 -11.07 5.47
C TYR A 103 -14.13 -12.21 6.20
N HIS A 104 -15.46 -12.10 6.35
CA HIS A 104 -16.30 -13.22 6.79
C HIS A 104 -16.54 -14.20 5.61
N LEU A 105 -15.48 -14.85 5.17
CA LEU A 105 -15.41 -15.64 3.95
C LEU A 105 -15.24 -17.14 4.25
N PRO A 106 -15.65 -18.03 3.35
CA PRO A 106 -15.18 -19.41 3.33
C PRO A 106 -13.65 -19.48 3.23
N LEU A 107 -13.03 -20.48 3.85
CA LEU A 107 -11.55 -20.59 3.90
C LEU A 107 -10.89 -20.50 2.51
N GLY A 108 -11.46 -21.19 1.51
CA GLY A 108 -10.92 -21.16 0.15
C GLY A 108 -10.90 -19.76 -0.46
N GLU A 109 -11.97 -18.98 -0.23
CA GLU A 109 -12.05 -17.60 -0.70
C GLU A 109 -11.11 -16.66 0.08
N ALA A 110 -10.98 -16.85 1.39
CA ALA A 110 -10.03 -16.12 2.21
C ALA A 110 -8.58 -16.35 1.76
N LEU A 111 -8.21 -17.60 1.48
CA LEU A 111 -6.89 -17.96 0.93
C LEU A 111 -6.68 -17.35 -0.46
N ARG A 112 -7.66 -17.46 -1.35
CA ARG A 112 -7.60 -16.82 -2.68
C ARG A 112 -7.43 -15.30 -2.54
N THR A 113 -8.17 -14.67 -1.66
CA THR A 113 -8.08 -13.23 -1.42
C THR A 113 -6.69 -12.85 -0.90
N ALA A 114 -6.17 -13.55 0.11
CA ALA A 114 -4.88 -13.26 0.73
C ALA A 114 -3.69 -13.49 -0.22
N PHE A 115 -3.72 -14.55 -1.05
CA PHE A 115 -2.55 -14.96 -1.83
C PHE A 115 -2.65 -14.66 -3.33
N VAL A 116 -3.83 -14.25 -3.84
CA VAL A 116 -4.01 -13.89 -5.25
C VAL A 116 -4.56 -12.47 -5.39
N VAL A 117 -5.74 -12.19 -4.82
CA VAL A 117 -6.41 -10.91 -5.06
C VAL A 117 -5.62 -9.75 -4.46
N ILE A 118 -5.21 -9.84 -3.20
CA ILE A 118 -4.45 -8.76 -2.53
C ILE A 118 -3.08 -8.54 -3.19
N PRO A 119 -2.22 -9.57 -3.42
CA PRO A 119 -0.93 -9.34 -4.06
C PRO A 119 -1.06 -8.64 -5.41
N PHE A 120 -1.92 -9.14 -6.29
CA PHE A 120 -2.01 -8.64 -7.67
C PHE A 120 -3.04 -7.52 -7.85
N GLY A 121 -4.08 -7.47 -7.04
CA GLY A 121 -5.12 -6.45 -7.11
C GLY A 121 -4.84 -5.20 -6.28
N THR A 122 -3.87 -5.22 -5.37
CA THR A 122 -3.55 -4.07 -4.51
C THR A 122 -2.04 -3.85 -4.43
N VAL A 123 -1.29 -4.80 -3.85
CA VAL A 123 0.11 -4.59 -3.46
C VAL A 123 0.99 -4.30 -4.67
N VAL A 124 0.87 -5.06 -5.76
CA VAL A 124 1.71 -4.87 -6.96
C VAL A 124 1.51 -3.48 -7.54
N LEU A 125 0.27 -3.03 -7.74
CA LEU A 125 0.02 -1.68 -8.25
C LEU A 125 0.64 -0.62 -7.32
N GLU A 126 0.30 -0.67 -6.04
CA GLU A 126 0.66 0.38 -5.09
C GLU A 126 2.16 0.42 -4.83
N GLU A 127 2.83 -0.71 -4.69
CA GLU A 127 4.29 -0.73 -4.48
C GLU A 127 5.05 -0.32 -5.74
N LEU A 128 4.62 -0.74 -6.94
CA LEU A 128 5.22 -0.26 -8.18
C LEU A 128 4.95 1.23 -8.40
N ALA A 129 3.78 1.72 -8.03
CA ALA A 129 3.43 3.13 -8.16
C ALA A 129 4.24 4.01 -7.19
N PHE A 130 4.17 3.72 -5.89
CA PHE A 130 4.68 4.61 -4.84
C PHE A 130 6.15 4.36 -4.50
N ARG A 131 6.57 3.08 -4.30
CA ARG A 131 7.92 2.71 -3.84
C ARG A 131 8.89 2.43 -4.98
N SER A 132 8.38 2.30 -6.22
CA SER A 132 9.21 2.15 -7.41
C SER A 132 9.18 3.42 -8.25
N VAL A 133 8.12 3.67 -8.99
CA VAL A 133 8.06 4.73 -10.03
C VAL A 133 8.09 6.13 -9.43
N LEU A 134 7.16 6.46 -8.53
CA LEU A 134 7.11 7.79 -7.90
C LEU A 134 8.39 8.06 -7.08
N TRP A 135 8.82 7.06 -6.31
CA TRP A 135 10.08 7.15 -5.56
C TRP A 135 11.27 7.44 -6.48
N GLY A 136 11.44 6.66 -7.54
CA GLY A 136 12.54 6.83 -8.49
C GLY A 136 12.52 8.17 -9.22
N ALA A 137 11.33 8.66 -9.61
CA ALA A 137 11.16 9.95 -10.26
C ALA A 137 11.53 11.12 -9.32
N LEU A 138 11.03 11.10 -8.08
CA LEU A 138 11.32 12.12 -7.08
C LEU A 138 12.80 12.12 -6.65
N ALA A 139 13.43 10.96 -6.53
CA ALA A 139 14.82 10.82 -6.13
C ALA A 139 15.83 11.47 -7.12
N ARG A 140 15.41 11.79 -8.35
CA ARG A 140 16.23 12.54 -9.31
C ARG A 140 16.45 13.99 -8.91
N HIS A 141 15.58 14.59 -8.07
CA HIS A 141 15.62 16.00 -7.75
C HIS A 141 15.28 16.36 -6.29
N GLN A 142 14.97 15.38 -5.47
CA GLN A 142 14.68 15.55 -4.04
C GLN A 142 15.67 14.78 -3.16
N ARG A 143 15.85 15.22 -1.92
CA ARG A 143 16.59 14.49 -0.89
C ARG A 143 15.78 13.25 -0.43
N GLN A 144 16.46 12.20 0.02
CA GLN A 144 15.82 10.94 0.40
C GLN A 144 14.69 11.08 1.42
N TRP A 145 14.83 11.94 2.43
CA TRP A 145 13.79 12.19 3.41
C TRP A 145 12.56 12.89 2.79
N GLN A 146 12.77 13.79 1.81
CA GLN A 146 11.67 14.44 1.08
C GLN A 146 10.92 13.43 0.23
N VAL A 147 11.64 12.53 -0.46
CA VAL A 147 11.03 11.43 -1.22
C VAL A 147 10.19 10.54 -0.30
N LEU A 148 10.74 10.16 0.86
CA LEU A 148 10.03 9.36 1.86
C LEU A 148 8.73 10.04 2.30
N VAL A 149 8.79 11.29 2.70
CA VAL A 149 7.61 12.04 3.18
C VAL A 149 6.61 12.25 2.05
N THR A 150 7.07 12.72 0.87
CA THR A 150 6.18 13.00 -0.26
C THR A 150 5.44 11.74 -0.72
N THR A 151 6.15 10.62 -0.91
CA THR A 151 5.49 9.37 -1.35
C THR A 151 4.52 8.84 -0.29
N SER A 152 4.81 9.03 1.00
CA SER A 152 3.94 8.59 2.09
C SER A 152 2.67 9.44 2.20
N VAL A 153 2.80 10.75 2.05
CA VAL A 153 1.64 11.66 2.05
C VAL A 153 0.74 11.40 0.85
N VAL A 154 1.31 11.25 -0.36
CA VAL A 154 0.53 10.91 -1.55
C VAL A 154 -0.15 9.54 -1.39
N PHE A 155 0.53 8.57 -0.78
CA PHE A 155 -0.04 7.27 -0.44
C PHE A 155 -1.20 7.38 0.57
N GLY A 156 -1.10 8.28 1.56
CA GLY A 156 -2.22 8.57 2.45
C GLY A 156 -3.43 9.11 1.71
N PHE A 157 -3.24 10.10 0.84
CA PHE A 157 -4.33 10.66 0.03
C PHE A 157 -4.91 9.68 -0.99
N TRP A 158 -4.14 8.71 -1.46
CA TRP A 158 -4.64 7.60 -2.28
C TRP A 158 -5.79 6.85 -1.59
N HIS A 159 -5.81 6.81 -0.28
CA HIS A 159 -6.82 6.09 0.51
C HIS A 159 -8.08 6.91 0.84
N VAL A 160 -8.20 8.16 0.35
CA VAL A 160 -9.42 8.96 0.59
C VAL A 160 -10.67 8.26 0.06
N LEU A 161 -10.67 7.80 -1.20
CA LEU A 161 -11.82 7.13 -1.80
C LEU A 161 -12.13 5.78 -1.12
N PRO A 162 -11.17 4.87 -0.90
CA PRO A 162 -11.41 3.66 -0.12
C PRO A 162 -11.94 3.91 1.29
N ALA A 163 -11.52 5.02 1.94
CA ALA A 163 -11.93 5.35 3.30
C ALA A 163 -13.42 5.71 3.45
N LEU A 164 -14.08 6.13 2.38
CA LEU A 164 -15.49 6.54 2.42
C LEU A 164 -16.42 5.43 2.93
N HIS A 165 -16.04 4.15 2.74
CA HIS A 165 -16.86 2.98 3.11
C HIS A 165 -16.27 2.14 4.26
N VAL A 166 -15.13 2.54 4.85
CA VAL A 166 -14.46 1.74 5.89
C VAL A 166 -15.32 1.60 7.15
N GLY A 167 -16.04 2.67 7.55
CA GLY A 167 -16.95 2.63 8.70
C GLY A 167 -18.13 1.68 8.53
N GLU A 168 -18.54 1.41 7.29
CA GLU A 168 -19.64 0.49 6.97
C GLU A 168 -19.20 -0.98 7.02
N THR A 169 -17.92 -1.24 6.79
CA THR A 169 -17.38 -2.60 6.65
C THR A 169 -16.63 -3.10 7.86
N ASN A 170 -16.08 -2.21 8.69
CA ASN A 170 -15.29 -2.57 9.85
C ASN A 170 -15.93 -2.10 11.16
N ARG A 171 -16.39 -3.07 11.96
CA ARG A 171 -17.07 -2.84 13.21
C ARG A 171 -16.22 -2.08 14.23
N GLY A 172 -14.95 -2.43 14.36
CA GLY A 172 -14.03 -1.76 15.30
C GLY A 172 -13.83 -0.28 14.94
N VAL A 173 -13.80 0.04 13.64
CA VAL A 173 -13.75 1.43 13.17
C VAL A 173 -15.07 2.13 13.47
N ALA A 174 -16.21 1.50 13.18
CA ALA A 174 -17.54 2.09 13.46
C ALA A 174 -17.70 2.38 14.96
N GLU A 175 -17.31 1.47 15.84
CA GLU A 175 -17.37 1.65 17.30
C GLU A 175 -16.40 2.75 17.78
N ALA A 176 -15.16 2.79 17.26
CA ALA A 176 -14.16 3.79 17.65
C ALA A 176 -14.53 5.21 17.23
N VAL A 177 -15.18 5.36 16.08
CA VAL A 177 -15.58 6.67 15.54
C VAL A 177 -16.91 7.15 16.13
N GLY A 178 -17.81 6.20 16.44
CA GLY A 178 -19.12 6.53 16.99
C GLY A 178 -19.87 7.56 16.15
N SER A 179 -20.30 8.68 16.79
CA SER A 179 -21.03 9.76 16.13
C SER A 179 -20.14 10.81 15.44
N ALA A 180 -18.82 10.64 15.41
CA ALA A 180 -17.89 11.66 14.88
C ALA A 180 -17.97 11.87 13.35
N GLY A 181 -18.65 10.99 12.65
CA GLY A 181 -19.00 11.12 11.24
C GLY A 181 -17.91 10.71 10.23
N PRO A 182 -18.28 10.62 8.94
CA PRO A 182 -17.42 10.08 7.87
C PRO A 182 -16.10 10.85 7.70
N ALA A 183 -16.08 12.15 7.93
CA ALA A 183 -14.88 12.97 7.78
C ALA A 183 -13.76 12.54 8.75
N VAL A 184 -14.10 12.11 9.95
CA VAL A 184 -13.12 11.61 10.94
C VAL A 184 -12.56 10.25 10.51
N VAL A 185 -13.39 9.37 9.95
CA VAL A 185 -12.95 8.09 9.37
C VAL A 185 -11.95 8.34 8.25
N VAL A 186 -12.28 9.23 7.31
CA VAL A 186 -11.39 9.58 6.18
C VAL A 186 -10.08 10.17 6.69
N ALA A 187 -10.13 11.15 7.57
CA ALA A 187 -8.92 11.79 8.12
C ALA A 187 -8.05 10.78 8.87
N GLY A 188 -8.64 9.93 9.71
CA GLY A 188 -7.95 8.86 10.44
C GLY A 188 -7.32 7.83 9.49
N THR A 189 -8.03 7.42 8.45
CA THR A 189 -7.51 6.50 7.44
C THR A 189 -6.32 7.11 6.69
N VAL A 190 -6.44 8.37 6.24
CA VAL A 190 -5.36 9.10 5.57
C VAL A 190 -4.14 9.22 6.49
N ALA A 191 -4.33 9.57 7.75
CA ALA A 191 -3.25 9.67 8.71
C ALA A 191 -2.56 8.29 8.94
N LEU A 192 -3.34 7.24 9.19
CA LEU A 192 -2.84 5.89 9.42
C LEU A 192 -2.09 5.34 8.19
N THR A 193 -2.65 5.51 7.00
CA THR A 193 -2.03 5.04 5.76
C THR A 193 -0.81 5.88 5.38
N THR A 194 -0.76 7.17 5.76
CA THR A 194 0.47 7.98 5.67
C THR A 194 1.57 7.41 6.57
N VAL A 195 1.26 7.05 7.81
CA VAL A 195 2.21 6.39 8.73
C VAL A 195 2.65 5.04 8.17
N GLY A 196 1.73 4.22 7.67
CA GLY A 196 2.05 2.99 6.94
C GLY A 196 2.98 3.25 5.75
N GLY A 197 2.71 4.34 5.02
CA GLY A 197 3.54 4.83 3.93
C GLY A 197 4.97 5.14 4.35
N LEU A 198 5.17 5.77 5.50
CA LEU A 198 6.48 6.05 6.08
C LEU A 198 7.23 4.76 6.43
N VAL A 199 6.55 3.79 7.04
CA VAL A 199 7.14 2.47 7.37
C VAL A 199 7.56 1.73 6.10
N PHE A 200 6.69 1.61 5.11
CA PHE A 200 6.98 0.95 3.84
C PHE A 200 8.09 1.67 3.06
N GLY A 201 8.04 3.00 3.04
CA GLY A 201 9.10 3.83 2.43
C GLY A 201 10.45 3.67 3.13
N GLU A 202 10.47 3.56 4.44
CA GLU A 202 11.69 3.33 5.20
C GLU A 202 12.29 1.93 4.96
N LEU A 203 11.44 0.90 4.86
CA LEU A 203 11.85 -0.45 4.45
C LEU A 203 12.46 -0.43 3.04
N ARG A 204 11.82 0.27 2.09
CA ARG A 204 12.34 0.50 0.74
C ARG A 204 13.69 1.22 0.76
N ARG A 205 13.81 2.28 1.57
CA ARG A 205 15.03 3.08 1.69
C ARG A 205 16.21 2.27 2.23
N ARG A 206 15.99 1.52 3.34
CA ARG A 206 17.04 0.72 3.99
C ARG A 206 17.47 -0.48 3.19
N SER A 207 16.53 -1.20 2.59
CA SER A 207 16.84 -2.42 1.81
C SER A 207 17.34 -2.11 0.40
N GLY A 208 17.01 -0.93 -0.15
CA GLY A 208 17.20 -0.63 -1.56
C GLY A 208 16.25 -1.38 -2.49
N SER A 209 15.25 -2.10 -1.95
CA SER A 209 14.37 -3.01 -2.71
C SER A 209 12.89 -2.79 -2.39
N VAL A 210 12.06 -2.83 -3.42
CA VAL A 210 10.58 -2.83 -3.28
C VAL A 210 10.08 -4.10 -2.59
N LEU A 211 10.82 -5.20 -2.62
CA LEU A 211 10.39 -6.45 -1.96
C LEU A 211 10.18 -6.30 -0.46
N ALA A 212 11.00 -5.49 0.23
CA ALA A 212 10.85 -5.29 1.66
C ALA A 212 9.55 -4.58 2.01
N SER A 213 9.20 -3.52 1.28
CA SER A 213 7.93 -2.80 1.46
C SER A 213 6.74 -3.62 0.98
N ALA A 214 6.85 -4.32 -0.16
CA ALA A 214 5.80 -5.20 -0.67
C ALA A 214 5.47 -6.34 0.30
N GLY A 215 6.47 -6.94 0.95
CA GLY A 215 6.25 -7.97 1.97
C GLY A 215 5.52 -7.44 3.20
N ALA A 216 5.90 -6.24 3.69
CA ALA A 216 5.21 -5.59 4.79
C ALA A 216 3.77 -5.22 4.42
N HIS A 217 3.57 -4.66 3.24
CA HIS A 217 2.27 -4.26 2.71
C HIS A 217 1.35 -5.48 2.49
N TRP A 218 1.90 -6.54 1.88
CA TRP A 218 1.16 -7.80 1.77
C TRP A 218 0.77 -8.33 3.15
N ALA A 219 1.68 -8.35 4.10
CA ALA A 219 1.41 -8.86 5.43
C ALA A 219 0.29 -8.07 6.13
N THR A 220 0.31 -6.73 6.08
CA THR A 220 -0.75 -5.92 6.70
C THR A 220 -2.13 -6.20 6.11
N ASN A 221 -2.23 -6.39 4.79
CA ASN A 221 -3.50 -6.61 4.12
C ASN A 221 -3.93 -8.08 4.12
N ALA A 222 -3.04 -8.98 3.69
CA ALA A 222 -3.38 -10.39 3.50
C ALA A 222 -3.52 -11.16 4.81
N LEU A 223 -2.63 -10.90 5.78
CA LEU A 223 -2.79 -11.46 7.12
C LEU A 223 -4.03 -10.88 7.81
N GLY A 224 -4.40 -9.61 7.51
CA GLY A 224 -5.66 -9.02 7.97
C GLY A 224 -6.88 -9.86 7.59
N VAL A 225 -6.93 -10.40 6.36
CA VAL A 225 -8.00 -11.32 5.93
C VAL A 225 -7.99 -12.62 6.74
N LEU A 226 -6.82 -13.24 6.91
CA LEU A 226 -6.70 -14.54 7.59
C LEU A 226 -6.98 -14.42 9.09
N PHE A 227 -6.46 -13.38 9.74
CA PHE A 227 -6.73 -13.11 11.14
C PHE A 227 -8.15 -12.57 11.36
N GLY A 228 -8.74 -11.87 10.37
CA GLY A 228 -10.15 -11.52 10.35
C GLY A 228 -11.04 -12.76 10.38
N LEU A 229 -10.77 -13.72 9.50
CA LEU A 229 -11.47 -15.00 9.49
C LEU A 229 -11.33 -15.74 10.85
N LEU A 230 -10.14 -15.72 11.45
CA LEU A 230 -9.92 -16.29 12.78
C LEU A 230 -10.73 -15.55 13.86
N ALA A 231 -10.76 -14.22 13.82
CA ALA A 231 -11.52 -13.40 14.77
C ALA A 231 -13.03 -13.71 14.71
N TRP A 232 -13.59 -13.91 13.51
CA TRP A 232 -15.00 -14.33 13.33
C TRP A 232 -15.26 -15.71 13.93
N ARG A 233 -14.31 -16.66 13.80
CA ARG A 233 -14.46 -18.00 14.37
C ARG A 233 -14.35 -18.02 15.91
N LEU A 234 -13.53 -17.14 16.48
CA LEU A 234 -13.35 -17.04 17.94
C LEU A 234 -14.48 -16.28 18.62
N ASN A 235 -15.22 -15.47 17.91
CA ASN A 235 -16.38 -14.74 18.41
C ASN A 235 -17.47 -14.70 17.33
N PRO A 236 -18.14 -15.86 17.08
CA PRO A 236 -19.23 -15.88 16.14
C PRO A 236 -20.36 -15.00 16.69
N GLN A 237 -20.69 -13.95 15.93
CA GLN A 237 -21.88 -13.14 16.21
C GLN A 237 -23.05 -13.82 15.53
N PRO A 238 -24.25 -13.86 16.15
CA PRO A 238 -25.45 -14.37 15.54
C PRO A 238 -25.88 -13.57 14.33
#